data_2780a627f13ea533d43283de4bc70568
#
_entry.id   2780a627f13ea533d43283de4bc70568
#
_cell.length_a   1.000
_cell.length_b   1.000
_cell.length_c   1.000
_cell.angle_alpha   90.00
_cell.angle_beta   90.00
_cell.angle_gamma   90.00
#
_symmetry.space_group_name_H-M   'P 1'
#
loop_
_entity.id
_entity.type
_entity.pdbx_description
1 polymer ?
#
loop_
_entity_poly.entity_id
_entity_poly.type
_entity_poly.pdbx_seq_one_letter_code
_entity_poly.pdbx_strand_id
1 'polypeptide(L)' 'MRTLPDPYTWNRLHPVGSAVEIRLANGSTIATKTKTAAYLWGGLALVEVEGRAGCYTLDALRSVVGPEI' A
#
# COMPACT_ATOMS: atom_id res chain seq x y z
N MET A 1 -13.94 15.92 7.69
CA MET A 1 -14.11 15.04 6.68
C MET A 1 -12.83 14.33 6.34
N ARG A 2 -12.92 13.06 6.06
CA ARG A 2 -11.80 12.34 5.81
C ARG A 2 -11.44 12.39 4.36
N THR A 3 -10.23 12.50 4.01
CA THR A 3 -9.77 12.52 2.65
C THR A 3 -9.29 11.13 2.28
N LEU A 4 -9.72 10.64 1.14
CA LEU A 4 -9.26 9.35 0.69
C LEU A 4 -7.80 9.42 0.30
N PRO A 5 -7.06 8.35 0.42
CA PRO A 5 -5.67 8.35 0.03
C PRO A 5 -5.55 8.66 -1.45
N ASP A 6 -4.56 9.44 -1.74
CA ASP A 6 -4.33 9.94 -3.08
C ASP A 6 -3.07 9.25 -3.59
N PRO A 7 -3.11 8.61 -4.76
CA PRO A 7 -1.95 7.86 -5.23
C PRO A 7 -0.73 8.73 -5.45
N TYR A 8 -0.92 9.99 -5.81
CA TYR A 8 0.24 10.85 -6.04
C TYR A 8 0.97 11.15 -4.74
N THR A 9 0.22 11.46 -3.69
CA THR A 9 0.82 11.70 -2.39
C THR A 9 1.43 10.42 -1.84
N TRP A 10 0.74 9.31 -2.00
CA TRP A 10 1.26 8.03 -1.56
C TRP A 10 2.60 7.73 -2.23
N ASN A 11 2.68 7.93 -3.54
CA ASN A 11 3.90 7.61 -4.27
C ASN A 11 5.09 8.47 -3.86
N ARG A 12 4.81 9.69 -3.47
CA ARG A 12 5.85 10.56 -2.98
C ARG A 12 6.41 10.09 -1.66
N LEU A 13 5.54 9.60 -0.79
CA LEU A 13 5.93 9.15 0.53
C LEU A 13 6.41 7.70 0.52
N HIS A 14 5.98 6.92 -0.47
CA HIS A 14 6.28 5.49 -0.52
C HIS A 14 6.75 5.11 -1.92
N PRO A 15 8.02 5.32 -2.24
CA PRO A 15 8.52 4.92 -3.55
C PRO A 15 8.39 3.41 -3.74
N VAL A 16 8.41 2.97 -4.98
CA VAL A 16 8.34 1.55 -5.29
C VAL A 16 9.45 0.81 -4.52
N GLY A 17 9.11 -0.29 -3.90
CA GLY A 17 10.03 -1.04 -3.07
C GLY A 17 9.89 -0.73 -1.59
N SER A 18 8.98 0.18 -1.22
CA SER A 18 8.80 0.52 0.18
C SER A 18 8.17 -0.62 0.95
N ALA A 19 8.59 -0.80 2.19
CA ALA A 19 8.03 -1.83 3.04
C ALA A 19 6.63 -1.44 3.48
N VAL A 20 5.70 -2.37 3.35
CA VAL A 20 4.32 -2.15 3.74
C VAL A 20 3.76 -3.40 4.40
N GLU A 21 2.69 -3.24 5.14
CA GLU A 21 1.93 -4.36 5.68
C GLU A 21 0.55 -4.36 5.06
N ILE A 22 0.05 -5.54 4.72
CA ILE A 22 -1.29 -5.70 4.21
C ILE A 22 -2.13 -6.31 5.29
N ARG A 23 -3.27 -5.69 5.56
CA ARG A 23 -4.21 -6.26 6.52
C ARG A 23 -5.16 -7.18 5.78
N LEU A 24 -5.26 -8.41 6.22
CA LEU A 24 -6.14 -9.40 5.62
C LEU A 24 -7.49 -9.41 6.31
N ALA A 25 -8.46 -10.03 5.66
CA ALA A 25 -9.82 -10.06 6.17
C ALA A 25 -9.92 -10.73 7.53
N ASN A 26 -9.04 -11.69 7.80
CA ASN A 26 -9.08 -12.39 9.07
C ASN A 26 -8.34 -11.62 10.19
N GLY A 27 -7.88 -10.44 9.91
CA GLY A 27 -7.22 -9.63 10.92
C GLY A 27 -5.71 -9.78 10.97
N SER A 28 -5.16 -10.74 10.26
CA SER A 28 -3.71 -10.88 10.27
C SER A 28 -3.08 -9.90 9.28
N THR A 29 -1.78 -9.71 9.38
CA THR A 29 -1.07 -8.82 8.48
C THR A 29 0.08 -9.57 7.84
N ILE A 30 0.45 -9.11 6.65
CA ILE A 30 1.56 -9.66 5.90
C ILE A 30 2.51 -8.52 5.57
N ALA A 31 3.77 -8.71 5.86
CA ALA A 31 4.79 -7.71 5.53
C ALA A 31 5.32 -7.98 4.13
N THR A 32 5.41 -6.95 3.32
CA THR A 32 5.89 -7.09 1.96
C THR A 32 6.44 -5.74 1.50
N LYS A 33 6.66 -5.61 0.21
CA LYS A 33 7.12 -4.38 -0.41
C LYS A 33 6.25 -4.05 -1.58
N THR A 34 6.12 -2.77 -1.90
CA THR A 34 5.36 -2.38 -3.07
C THR A 34 6.11 -2.80 -4.32
N LYS A 35 5.37 -3.30 -5.29
CA LYS A 35 5.91 -3.74 -6.55
C LYS A 35 5.74 -2.68 -7.62
N THR A 36 4.69 -1.89 -7.52
CA THR A 36 4.41 -0.83 -8.47
C THR A 36 4.12 0.45 -7.71
N ALA A 37 4.11 1.56 -8.42
CA ALA A 37 3.58 2.79 -7.87
C ALA A 37 2.07 2.66 -7.76
N ALA A 38 1.47 3.40 -6.86
CA ALA A 38 0.03 3.42 -6.74
C ALA A 38 -0.59 4.09 -7.96
N TYR A 39 -1.76 3.62 -8.37
CA TYR A 39 -2.42 4.14 -9.55
C TYR A 39 -3.93 4.15 -9.33
N LEU A 40 -4.63 4.91 -10.16
CA LEU A 40 -6.09 4.97 -10.08
C LEU A 40 -6.68 4.00 -11.08
N TRP A 41 -7.66 3.26 -10.66
CA TRP A 41 -8.38 2.37 -11.55
C TRP A 41 -9.80 2.24 -11.04
N GLY A 42 -10.77 2.59 -11.88
CA GLY A 42 -12.17 2.51 -11.46
C GLY A 42 -12.50 3.39 -10.27
N GLY A 43 -11.79 4.48 -10.10
CA GLY A 43 -12.05 5.37 -8.98
C GLY A 43 -11.37 4.95 -7.69
N LEU A 44 -10.58 3.89 -7.72
CA LEU A 44 -9.87 3.40 -6.53
C LEU A 44 -8.37 3.60 -6.71
N ALA A 45 -7.71 3.93 -5.64
CA ALA A 45 -6.25 4.00 -5.63
C ALA A 45 -5.72 2.62 -5.26
N LEU A 46 -4.97 2.02 -6.16
CA LEU A 46 -4.52 0.64 -6.02
C LEU A 46 -3.01 0.55 -6.13
N VAL A 47 -2.46 -0.51 -5.56
CA VAL A 47 -1.03 -0.77 -5.68
C VAL A 47 -0.83 -2.28 -5.64
N GLU A 48 0.21 -2.74 -6.31
CA GLU A 48 0.59 -4.16 -6.30
C GLU A 48 1.79 -4.35 -5.39
N VAL A 49 1.87 -5.51 -4.78
CA VAL A 49 2.95 -5.82 -3.86
C VAL A 49 3.64 -7.10 -4.27
N GLU A 50 4.87 -7.27 -3.82
CA GLU A 50 5.65 -8.44 -4.18
C GLU A 50 5.12 -9.68 -3.50
N GLY A 51 5.19 -10.79 -4.20
CA GLY A 51 4.82 -12.07 -3.63
C GLY A 51 3.34 -12.36 -3.62
N ARG A 52 2.51 -11.46 -4.10
CA ARG A 52 1.08 -11.69 -4.12
C ARG A 52 0.49 -11.24 -5.44
N ALA A 53 -0.47 -11.99 -5.93
CA ALA A 53 -1.15 -11.63 -7.15
C ALA A 53 -2.24 -10.61 -6.85
N GLY A 54 -2.57 -9.82 -7.85
CA GLY A 54 -3.65 -8.85 -7.73
C GLY A 54 -3.18 -7.54 -7.14
N CYS A 55 -4.11 -6.65 -6.93
CA CYS A 55 -3.80 -5.34 -6.40
C CYS A 55 -4.59 -5.10 -5.13
N TYR A 56 -4.15 -4.14 -4.36
CA TYR A 56 -4.77 -3.82 -3.08
C TYR A 56 -5.07 -2.34 -3.04
N THR A 57 -6.14 -1.96 -2.36
CA THR A 57 -6.43 -0.55 -2.17
C THR A 57 -5.44 0.01 -1.14
N LEU A 58 -5.17 1.29 -1.23
CA LEU A 58 -4.25 1.91 -0.29
C LEU A 58 -4.75 1.81 1.15
N ASP A 59 -6.05 1.71 1.34
CA ASP A 59 -6.60 1.56 2.68
C ASP A 59 -6.20 0.24 3.32
N ALA A 60 -5.90 -0.78 2.54
CA ALA A 60 -5.52 -2.08 3.07
C ALA A 60 -4.04 -2.13 3.44
N LEU A 61 -3.28 -1.13 3.06
CA LEU A 61 -1.85 -1.12 3.30
C LEU A 61 -1.50 -0.16 4.42
N ARG A 62 -0.46 -0.49 5.14
CA ARG A 62 0.04 0.37 6.18
C ARG A 62 1.53 0.51 5.95
N SER A 63 2.02 1.71 6.04
CA SER A 63 3.42 1.98 5.90
C SER A 63 4.16 1.39 7.09
N VAL A 64 5.24 0.66 6.82
CA VAL A 64 6.05 0.13 7.90
C VAL A 64 7.23 1.06 8.05
N VAL A 65 7.25 1.77 9.14
CA VAL A 65 8.33 2.66 9.41
C VAL A 65 9.43 1.82 9.95
N GLY A 66 10.54 1.89 9.40
CA GLY A 66 11.66 1.14 9.87
C GLY A 66 11.90 1.46 11.28
N PRO A 67 12.38 0.54 11.99
CA PRO A 67 12.58 0.72 13.37
C PRO A 67 13.62 1.62 13.50
N GLU A 68 13.46 2.32 13.97
CA GLU A 68 14.20 3.09 14.08
C GLU A 68 14.97 2.73 14.86
N ILE A 69 15.24 2.12 15.26
CA ILE A 69 15.95 1.74 16.03
C ILE A 69 16.48 1.90 16.46
#